data_a220f6e58b29a295c67ceb881dc955ec
#
_entry.id   a220f6e58b29a295c67ceb881dc955ec
#
_cell.length_a   1.000
_cell.length_b   1.000
_cell.length_c   1.000
_cell.angle_alpha   90.00
_cell.angle_beta   90.00
_cell.angle_gamma   90.00
#
_symmetry.space_group_name_H-M   'P 1'
#
loop_
_entity.id
_entity.type
_entity.pdbx_description
1 polymer ?
#
loop_
_entity_poly.entity_id
_entity_poly.type
_entity_poly.pdbx_seq_one_letter_code
_entity_poly.pdbx_strand_id
1 'polypeptide(L)'
;GHASALGLAITPAHLTSLQNQIKQLQPLNIAEKEVNVNMMLSAETMTTASYDALTLLEPFGTDNPQPVFGVQEPKIAKAATMGTTNQHIKLTLANHVEAVGFNHPEWASVVAHPQNISFAATLGMNYFRGQKKLQLLLADMTMPQVTDNNTHKKFFADVYKFIYANQDLNFAQNLDKIAKQLQITKTDLNIMVQVFIELGFVHVVDGGFVKVVPNAPQKALTMSTTYLKFLANR
;
A
#
# COMPACT_ATOMS: atom_id res chain seq x y z
N GLY A 1 -26.21 -0.45 -18.34
CA GLY A 1 -25.16 -0.50 -17.32
C GLY A 1 -25.64 0.14 -16.02
N HIS A 2 -24.91 -0.04 -14.98
CA HIS A 2 -25.11 0.66 -13.69
C HIS A 2 -23.73 1.10 -13.17
N ALA A 3 -23.67 1.79 -12.04
CA ALA A 3 -22.44 2.37 -11.50
C ALA A 3 -21.25 1.37 -11.37
N SER A 4 -21.55 0.07 -11.16
CA SER A 4 -20.53 -0.95 -10.94
C SER A 4 -20.25 -1.83 -12.18
N ALA A 5 -21.04 -1.75 -13.25
CA ALA A 5 -20.88 -2.60 -14.42
C ALA A 5 -21.43 -1.98 -15.71
N LEU A 6 -20.62 -2.05 -16.74
CA LEU A 6 -20.98 -1.68 -18.12
C LEU A 6 -20.73 -2.89 -19.02
N GLY A 7 -21.75 -3.28 -19.79
CA GLY A 7 -21.62 -4.27 -20.84
C GLY A 7 -21.92 -3.65 -22.20
N LEU A 8 -21.14 -4.00 -23.19
CA LEU A 8 -21.41 -3.65 -24.58
C LEU A 8 -21.08 -4.82 -25.50
N ALA A 9 -21.83 -4.97 -26.58
CA ALA A 9 -21.56 -5.93 -27.63
C ALA A 9 -20.92 -5.21 -28.81
N ILE A 10 -19.74 -5.71 -29.24
CA ILE A 10 -19.03 -5.18 -30.41
C ILE A 10 -18.58 -6.31 -31.31
N THR A 11 -18.37 -6.02 -32.59
CA THR A 11 -17.76 -6.98 -33.51
C THR A 11 -16.25 -7.06 -33.28
N PRO A 12 -15.61 -8.21 -33.52
CA PRO A 12 -14.16 -8.39 -33.36
C PRO A 12 -13.33 -7.32 -34.10
N ALA A 13 -13.82 -6.86 -35.27
CA ALA A 13 -13.14 -5.84 -36.07
C ALA A 13 -12.98 -4.49 -35.34
N HIS A 14 -13.87 -4.16 -34.42
CA HIS A 14 -13.85 -2.90 -33.67
C HIS A 14 -13.14 -3.00 -32.31
N LEU A 15 -12.76 -4.19 -31.86
CA LEU A 15 -12.19 -4.41 -30.53
C LEU A 15 -10.89 -3.61 -30.33
N THR A 16 -9.98 -3.64 -31.30
CA THR A 16 -8.70 -2.92 -31.21
C THR A 16 -8.91 -1.40 -31.19
N SER A 17 -9.85 -0.89 -32.00
CA SER A 17 -10.20 0.53 -32.01
C SER A 17 -10.75 0.99 -30.66
N LEU A 18 -11.68 0.22 -30.08
CA LEU A 18 -12.24 0.50 -28.75
C LEU A 18 -11.17 0.47 -27.65
N GLN A 19 -10.30 -0.55 -27.65
CA GLN A 19 -9.20 -0.62 -26.70
C GLN A 19 -8.26 0.60 -26.75
N ASN A 20 -7.95 1.08 -27.97
CA ASN A 20 -7.14 2.27 -28.16
C ASN A 20 -7.84 3.54 -27.68
N GLN A 21 -9.14 3.67 -27.92
CA GLN A 21 -9.92 4.79 -27.41
C GLN A 21 -9.99 4.79 -25.88
N ILE A 22 -10.23 3.62 -25.25
CA ILE A 22 -10.25 3.50 -23.79
C ILE A 22 -8.89 3.91 -23.17
N LYS A 23 -7.77 3.51 -23.80
CA LYS A 23 -6.43 3.91 -23.34
C LYS A 23 -6.16 5.42 -23.42
N GLN A 24 -6.87 6.13 -24.29
CA GLN A 24 -6.76 7.58 -24.47
C GLN A 24 -7.68 8.35 -23.51
N LEU A 25 -8.67 7.68 -22.89
CA LEU A 25 -9.50 8.32 -21.88
C LEU A 25 -8.63 8.73 -20.68
N GLN A 26 -8.73 9.99 -20.33
CA GLN A 26 -8.15 10.46 -19.07
C GLN A 26 -8.89 9.77 -17.90
N PRO A 27 -8.17 9.31 -16.86
CA PRO A 27 -8.85 8.83 -15.66
C PRO A 27 -9.77 9.95 -15.16
N LEU A 28 -11.05 9.62 -14.99
CA LEU A 28 -11.93 10.51 -14.25
C LEU A 28 -11.31 10.76 -12.88
N ASN A 29 -11.33 12.01 -12.45
CA ASN A 29 -10.95 12.38 -11.09
C ASN A 29 -12.01 11.74 -10.17
N ILE A 30 -11.81 10.46 -9.82
CA ILE A 30 -12.69 9.75 -8.91
C ILE A 30 -12.41 10.37 -7.55
N ALA A 31 -13.42 11.04 -6.97
CA ALA A 31 -13.34 11.49 -5.60
C ALA A 31 -12.88 10.33 -4.71
N GLU A 32 -12.01 10.61 -3.74
CA GLU A 32 -11.55 9.60 -2.79
C GLU A 32 -12.78 8.90 -2.21
N LYS A 33 -12.74 7.56 -2.22
CA LYS A 33 -13.85 6.75 -1.73
C LYS A 33 -13.94 6.94 -0.22
N GLU A 34 -14.94 7.68 0.20
CA GLU A 34 -15.25 7.83 1.62
C GLU A 34 -15.87 6.53 2.15
N VAL A 35 -15.37 6.07 3.29
CA VAL A 35 -15.94 4.95 4.03
C VAL A 35 -16.67 5.49 5.27
N ASN A 36 -18.00 5.36 5.27
CA ASN A 36 -18.81 5.76 6.41
C ASN A 36 -18.69 4.75 7.53
N VAL A 37 -18.24 5.20 8.69
CA VAL A 37 -18.13 4.40 9.91
C VAL A 37 -19.41 4.56 10.74
N ASN A 38 -20.09 3.45 11.03
CA ASN A 38 -21.33 3.46 11.81
C ASN A 38 -21.06 3.57 13.31
N MET A 39 -19.98 2.96 13.80
CA MET A 39 -19.62 2.96 15.22
C MET A 39 -18.11 2.71 15.41
N MET A 40 -17.54 3.30 16.45
CA MET A 40 -16.19 2.97 16.90
C MET A 40 -16.22 1.76 17.84
N LEU A 41 -15.34 0.79 17.61
CA LEU A 41 -15.15 -0.39 18.46
C LEU A 41 -13.74 -0.43 19.03
N SER A 42 -13.61 -0.85 20.28
CA SER A 42 -12.32 -1.28 20.83
C SER A 42 -12.03 -2.74 20.46
N ALA A 43 -10.76 -3.11 20.43
CA ALA A 43 -10.37 -4.49 20.12
C ALA A 43 -10.96 -5.48 21.16
N GLU A 44 -11.15 -5.05 22.40
CA GLU A 44 -11.69 -5.85 23.49
C GLU A 44 -13.17 -6.19 23.30
N THR A 45 -13.93 -5.33 22.61
CA THR A 45 -15.38 -5.55 22.37
C THR A 45 -15.64 -6.43 21.15
N MET A 46 -14.61 -6.79 20.37
CA MET A 46 -14.71 -7.66 19.21
C MET A 46 -14.75 -9.13 19.64
N THR A 47 -15.94 -9.62 19.93
CA THR A 47 -16.18 -10.99 20.38
C THR A 47 -17.13 -11.72 19.46
N THR A 48 -17.21 -13.04 19.58
CA THR A 48 -18.21 -13.85 18.87
C THR A 48 -19.63 -13.41 19.23
N ALA A 49 -19.87 -13.02 20.49
CA ALA A 49 -21.17 -12.52 20.93
C ALA A 49 -21.55 -11.21 20.22
N SER A 50 -20.57 -10.32 19.96
CA SER A 50 -20.81 -9.09 19.18
C SER A 50 -21.19 -9.40 17.73
N TYR A 51 -20.57 -10.42 17.13
CA TYR A 51 -20.95 -10.89 15.81
C TYR A 51 -22.37 -11.51 15.81
N ASP A 52 -22.69 -12.37 16.78
CA ASP A 52 -24.00 -12.98 16.89
C ASP A 52 -25.10 -11.93 17.09
N ALA A 53 -24.83 -10.83 17.80
CA ALA A 53 -25.74 -9.71 17.90
C ALA A 53 -25.94 -8.99 16.56
N LEU A 54 -24.90 -8.88 15.71
CA LEU A 54 -25.03 -8.30 14.37
C LEU A 54 -25.89 -9.14 13.44
N THR A 55 -25.91 -10.47 13.59
CA THR A 55 -26.75 -11.34 12.74
C THR A 55 -28.23 -11.07 12.91
N LEU A 56 -28.65 -10.42 14.02
CA LEU A 56 -30.04 -9.99 14.21
C LEU A 56 -30.48 -8.89 13.23
N LEU A 57 -29.52 -8.21 12.61
CA LEU A 57 -29.76 -7.16 11.61
C LEU A 57 -29.80 -7.71 10.18
N GLU A 58 -29.52 -9.00 9.98
CA GLU A 58 -29.56 -9.64 8.66
C GLU A 58 -31.00 -9.77 8.11
N PRO A 59 -31.18 -9.85 6.78
CA PRO A 59 -30.12 -9.97 5.75
C PRO A 59 -29.53 -8.61 5.36
N PHE A 60 -28.20 -8.59 5.18
CA PHE A 60 -27.52 -7.42 4.64
C PHE A 60 -27.61 -7.37 3.11
N GLY A 61 -27.69 -6.18 2.54
CA GLY A 61 -27.81 -5.94 1.10
C GLY A 61 -27.78 -4.45 0.75
N THR A 62 -28.28 -4.10 -0.44
CA THR A 62 -28.22 -2.73 -0.97
C THR A 62 -28.89 -1.70 -0.05
N ASP A 63 -30.06 -2.00 0.49
CA ASP A 63 -30.83 -1.08 1.34
C ASP A 63 -30.59 -1.30 2.84
N ASN A 64 -29.84 -2.35 3.19
CA ASN A 64 -29.43 -2.66 4.56
C ASN A 64 -27.94 -3.07 4.53
N PRO A 65 -27.00 -2.13 4.35
CA PRO A 65 -25.59 -2.47 4.28
C PRO A 65 -25.07 -2.98 5.61
N GLN A 66 -24.10 -3.91 5.53
CA GLN A 66 -23.45 -4.41 6.72
C GLN A 66 -22.74 -3.26 7.45
N PRO A 67 -22.90 -3.11 8.77
CA PRO A 67 -22.26 -2.05 9.54
C PRO A 67 -20.74 -2.08 9.43
N VAL A 68 -20.17 -0.90 9.23
CA VAL A 68 -18.72 -0.68 9.22
C VAL A 68 -18.31 -0.09 10.56
N PHE A 69 -17.30 -0.70 11.15
CA PHE A 69 -16.76 -0.32 12.44
C PHE A 69 -15.40 0.36 12.28
N GLY A 70 -15.21 1.48 12.97
CA GLY A 70 -13.89 2.12 13.12
C GLY A 70 -13.14 1.51 14.29
N VAL A 71 -11.87 1.20 14.09
CA VAL A 71 -10.96 0.71 15.12
C VAL A 71 -9.77 1.65 15.18
N GLN A 72 -9.65 2.38 16.29
CA GLN A 72 -8.61 3.37 16.46
C GLN A 72 -7.38 2.77 17.15
N GLU A 73 -6.24 2.86 16.47
CA GLU A 73 -4.92 2.50 16.98
C GLU A 73 -4.87 1.17 17.77
N PRO A 74 -5.42 0.06 17.23
CA PRO A 74 -5.39 -1.20 17.93
C PRO A 74 -3.95 -1.70 18.08
N LYS A 75 -3.67 -2.42 19.17
CA LYS A 75 -2.37 -3.10 19.34
C LYS A 75 -2.28 -4.24 18.35
N ILE A 76 -1.37 -4.12 17.37
CA ILE A 76 -1.10 -5.13 16.36
C ILE A 76 0.06 -6.00 16.82
N ALA A 77 -0.19 -7.29 16.98
CA ALA A 77 0.83 -8.27 17.37
C ALA A 77 1.63 -8.75 16.16
N LYS A 78 1.00 -8.82 14.98
CA LYS A 78 1.66 -9.27 13.74
C LYS A 78 0.98 -8.64 12.52
N ALA A 79 1.80 -8.25 11.55
CA ALA A 79 1.36 -7.83 10.23
C ALA A 79 2.09 -8.65 9.16
N ALA A 80 1.40 -9.04 8.10
CA ALA A 80 1.97 -9.79 6.98
C ALA A 80 1.21 -9.50 5.69
N THR A 81 1.92 -9.53 4.56
CA THR A 81 1.27 -9.59 3.24
C THR A 81 0.91 -11.03 2.90
N MET A 82 -0.08 -11.20 2.03
CA MET A 82 -0.55 -12.48 1.52
C MET A 82 -0.80 -12.40 0.01
N GLY A 83 -0.85 -13.58 -0.63
CA GLY A 83 -0.99 -13.71 -2.08
C GLY A 83 0.36 -13.71 -2.79
N THR A 84 0.39 -14.20 -4.03
CA THR A 84 1.62 -14.36 -4.83
C THR A 84 2.28 -13.02 -5.17
N THR A 85 1.50 -11.95 -5.25
CA THR A 85 1.95 -10.58 -5.57
C THR A 85 1.86 -9.63 -4.37
N ASN A 86 1.71 -10.16 -3.14
CA ASN A 86 1.56 -9.37 -1.91
C ASN A 86 0.40 -8.36 -1.95
N GLN A 87 -0.66 -8.69 -2.70
CA GLN A 87 -1.81 -7.80 -2.89
C GLN A 87 -2.81 -7.79 -1.72
N HIS A 88 -2.63 -8.63 -0.73
CA HIS A 88 -3.50 -8.70 0.44
C HIS A 88 -2.69 -8.45 1.71
N ILE A 89 -3.35 -7.94 2.75
CA ILE A 89 -2.75 -7.76 4.06
C ILE A 89 -3.51 -8.55 5.11
N LYS A 90 -2.79 -9.08 6.09
CA LYS A 90 -3.32 -9.70 7.29
C LYS A 90 -2.67 -9.08 8.52
N LEU A 91 -3.50 -8.54 9.39
CA LEU A 91 -3.11 -8.06 10.70
C LEU A 91 -3.64 -9.04 11.76
N THR A 92 -2.82 -9.35 12.74
CA THR A 92 -3.26 -10.08 13.94
C THR A 92 -3.20 -9.10 15.11
N LEU A 93 -4.34 -8.83 15.71
CA LEU A 93 -4.45 -7.94 16.86
C LEU A 93 -3.94 -8.64 18.14
N ALA A 94 -3.66 -7.88 19.19
CA ALA A 94 -3.17 -8.43 20.45
C ALA A 94 -4.17 -9.40 21.12
N ASN A 95 -5.46 -9.24 20.88
CA ASN A 95 -6.53 -10.16 21.30
C ASN A 95 -6.71 -11.38 20.37
N HIS A 96 -5.76 -11.61 19.45
CA HIS A 96 -5.76 -12.69 18.44
C HIS A 96 -6.84 -12.60 17.36
N VAL A 97 -7.64 -11.53 17.29
CA VAL A 97 -8.56 -11.28 16.19
C VAL A 97 -7.75 -10.95 14.94
N GLU A 98 -8.11 -11.57 13.82
CA GLU A 98 -7.49 -11.31 12.53
C GLU A 98 -8.26 -10.25 11.76
N ALA A 99 -7.54 -9.28 11.18
CA ALA A 99 -8.11 -8.32 10.23
C ALA A 99 -7.44 -8.55 8.86
N VAL A 100 -8.25 -8.70 7.82
CA VAL A 100 -7.77 -9.03 6.46
C VAL A 100 -8.27 -7.99 5.47
N GLY A 101 -7.36 -7.48 4.66
CA GLY A 101 -7.64 -6.60 3.53
C GLY A 101 -7.28 -7.29 2.22
N PHE A 102 -8.21 -7.34 1.29
CA PHE A 102 -8.03 -7.97 -0.02
C PHE A 102 -7.85 -6.93 -1.13
N ASN A 103 -6.91 -7.16 -2.04
CA ASN A 103 -6.63 -6.33 -3.22
C ASN A 103 -6.23 -4.87 -2.88
N HIS A 104 -5.44 -4.71 -1.84
CA HIS A 104 -4.87 -3.46 -1.38
C HIS A 104 -3.34 -3.54 -1.30
N PRO A 105 -2.63 -3.61 -2.44
CA PRO A 105 -1.18 -3.69 -2.46
C PRO A 105 -0.51 -2.46 -1.82
N GLU A 106 -1.18 -1.31 -1.83
CA GLU A 106 -0.73 -0.07 -1.18
C GLU A 106 -0.60 -0.21 0.35
N TRP A 107 -1.36 -1.11 0.98
CA TRP A 107 -1.27 -1.36 2.42
C TRP A 107 -0.08 -2.24 2.83
N ALA A 108 0.69 -2.75 1.88
CA ALA A 108 1.87 -3.57 2.18
C ALA A 108 2.91 -2.83 3.05
N SER A 109 2.97 -1.49 2.95
CA SER A 109 3.85 -0.65 3.77
C SER A 109 3.55 -0.73 5.27
N VAL A 110 2.31 -1.04 5.65
CA VAL A 110 1.89 -1.23 7.05
C VAL A 110 2.63 -2.39 7.72
N VAL A 111 3.09 -3.38 6.96
CA VAL A 111 3.84 -4.52 7.52
C VAL A 111 5.15 -4.06 8.16
N ALA A 112 5.78 -3.01 7.61
CA ALA A 112 7.01 -2.45 8.16
C ALA A 112 6.75 -1.58 9.41
N HIS A 113 5.57 -0.92 9.46
CA HIS A 113 5.20 0.01 10.53
C HIS A 113 3.76 -0.23 10.96
N PRO A 114 3.48 -1.30 11.73
CA PRO A 114 2.11 -1.64 12.12
C PRO A 114 1.58 -0.83 13.31
N GLN A 115 2.25 0.27 13.68
CA GLN A 115 1.85 1.13 14.80
C GLN A 115 1.10 2.36 14.29
N ASN A 116 0.26 2.94 15.17
CA ASN A 116 -0.47 4.19 14.92
C ASN A 116 -1.34 4.13 13.66
N ILE A 117 -1.89 2.96 13.37
CA ILE A 117 -2.87 2.78 12.31
C ILE A 117 -4.28 2.63 12.89
N SER A 118 -5.22 3.28 12.23
CA SER A 118 -6.65 3.07 12.46
C SER A 118 -7.26 2.50 11.20
N PHE A 119 -8.33 1.75 11.32
CA PHE A 119 -8.96 1.18 10.15
C PHE A 119 -10.50 1.10 10.30
N ALA A 120 -11.16 1.05 9.17
CA ALA A 120 -12.57 0.73 9.04
C ALA A 120 -12.72 -0.72 8.60
N ALA A 121 -13.60 -1.49 9.22
CA ALA A 121 -13.78 -2.90 8.90
C ALA A 121 -15.21 -3.37 9.17
N THR A 122 -15.66 -4.40 8.48
CA THR A 122 -16.85 -5.15 8.83
C THR A 122 -16.47 -6.37 9.66
N LEU A 123 -17.38 -6.80 10.53
CA LEU A 123 -17.21 -7.98 11.37
C LEU A 123 -17.74 -9.20 10.64
N GLY A 124 -16.94 -10.25 10.54
CA GLY A 124 -17.29 -11.47 9.83
C GLY A 124 -16.84 -12.73 10.56
N MET A 125 -17.24 -13.87 10.04
CA MET A 125 -16.79 -15.19 10.53
C MET A 125 -16.01 -15.92 9.44
N ASN A 126 -14.82 -16.35 9.77
CA ASN A 126 -14.02 -17.23 8.94
C ASN A 126 -14.21 -18.69 9.36
N TYR A 127 -14.61 -19.54 8.40
CA TYR A 127 -14.76 -20.98 8.59
C TYR A 127 -13.61 -21.70 7.89
N PHE A 128 -12.63 -22.14 8.66
CA PHE A 128 -11.47 -22.83 8.10
C PHE A 128 -11.14 -24.09 8.89
N ARG A 129 -11.04 -25.23 8.22
CA ARG A 129 -10.72 -26.56 8.81
C ARG A 129 -11.61 -26.91 10.00
N GLY A 130 -12.91 -26.63 9.90
CA GLY A 130 -13.89 -26.89 10.96
C GLY A 130 -13.85 -25.93 12.15
N GLN A 131 -12.98 -24.93 12.14
CA GLN A 131 -12.93 -23.88 13.16
C GLN A 131 -13.66 -22.63 12.69
N LYS A 132 -14.45 -22.06 13.59
CA LYS A 132 -15.15 -20.79 13.42
C LYS A 132 -14.36 -19.71 14.16
N LYS A 133 -13.84 -18.71 13.42
CA LYS A 133 -13.05 -17.63 14.01
C LYS A 133 -13.61 -16.27 13.58
N LEU A 134 -13.72 -15.37 14.56
CA LEU A 134 -14.05 -13.98 14.27
C LEU A 134 -12.95 -13.36 13.42
N GLN A 135 -13.32 -12.62 12.39
CA GLN A 135 -12.42 -11.93 11.48
C GLN A 135 -12.98 -10.55 11.13
N LEU A 136 -12.11 -9.58 11.00
CA LEU A 136 -12.40 -8.27 10.46
C LEU A 136 -12.06 -8.25 8.97
N LEU A 137 -12.99 -7.78 8.15
CA LEU A 137 -12.74 -7.49 6.74
C LEU A 137 -12.48 -5.99 6.59
N LEU A 138 -11.24 -5.62 6.28
CA LEU A 138 -10.83 -4.24 6.16
C LEU A 138 -11.50 -3.59 4.94
N ALA A 139 -12.16 -2.47 5.16
CA ALA A 139 -12.78 -1.64 4.14
C ALA A 139 -11.90 -0.44 3.78
N ASP A 140 -11.15 0.09 4.77
CA ASP A 140 -10.20 1.18 4.61
C ASP A 140 -9.22 1.22 5.79
N MET A 141 -8.10 1.93 5.62
CA MET A 141 -7.06 2.02 6.64
C MET A 141 -6.30 3.34 6.53
N THR A 142 -6.06 3.98 7.69
CA THR A 142 -5.11 5.08 7.74
C THR A 142 -3.70 4.55 7.56
N MET A 143 -2.96 5.16 6.64
CA MET A 143 -1.56 4.81 6.46
C MET A 143 -0.73 5.41 7.60
N PRO A 144 0.31 4.69 8.08
CA PRO A 144 1.21 5.24 9.08
C PRO A 144 1.74 6.59 8.61
N GLN A 145 1.55 7.62 9.43
CA GLN A 145 2.20 8.90 9.20
C GLN A 145 3.67 8.77 9.60
N VAL A 146 4.50 8.34 8.66
CA VAL A 146 5.94 8.35 8.85
C VAL A 146 6.38 9.81 8.77
N THR A 147 6.73 10.40 9.91
CA THR A 147 7.29 11.75 9.95
C THR A 147 8.65 11.74 9.26
N ASP A 148 8.64 12.20 8.04
CA ASP A 148 9.82 12.31 7.22
C ASP A 148 10.60 13.56 7.65
N ASN A 149 11.65 13.39 8.42
CA ASN A 149 12.54 14.47 8.80
C ASN A 149 13.16 15.09 7.55
N ASN A 150 13.08 16.42 7.41
CA ASN A 150 13.65 17.17 6.28
C ASN A 150 15.13 16.82 5.98
N THR A 151 15.86 16.32 6.96
CA THR A 151 17.24 15.87 6.81
C THR A 151 17.35 14.68 5.85
N HIS A 152 16.46 13.67 5.94
CA HIS A 152 16.51 12.51 5.06
C HIS A 152 16.11 12.88 3.63
N LYS A 153 15.11 13.73 3.44
CA LYS A 153 14.72 14.23 2.11
C LYS A 153 15.88 14.89 1.40
N LYS A 154 16.68 15.67 2.11
CA LYS A 154 17.86 16.31 1.56
C LYS A 154 18.86 15.29 1.01
N PHE A 155 19.20 14.24 1.78
CA PHE A 155 20.09 13.19 1.32
C PHE A 155 19.57 12.48 0.06
N PHE A 156 18.29 12.13 0.02
CA PHE A 156 17.66 11.56 -1.18
C PHE A 156 17.73 12.52 -2.37
N ALA A 157 17.45 13.80 -2.16
CA ALA A 157 17.55 14.81 -3.22
C ALA A 157 18.98 14.97 -3.74
N ASP A 158 19.99 14.93 -2.87
CA ASP A 158 21.39 15.06 -3.25
C ASP A 158 21.86 13.82 -4.04
N VAL A 159 21.46 12.61 -3.63
CA VAL A 159 21.75 11.38 -4.40
C VAL A 159 21.04 11.41 -5.77
N TYR A 160 19.81 11.83 -5.84
CA TYR A 160 19.08 11.94 -7.12
C TYR A 160 19.74 12.94 -8.07
N LYS A 161 20.12 14.13 -7.57
CA LYS A 161 20.85 15.13 -8.34
C LYS A 161 22.20 14.60 -8.85
N PHE A 162 22.92 13.84 -8.00
CA PHE A 162 24.16 13.20 -8.39
C PHE A 162 23.96 12.23 -9.54
N ILE A 163 22.96 11.34 -9.45
CA ILE A 163 22.61 10.39 -10.52
C ILE A 163 22.24 11.14 -11.79
N TYR A 164 21.42 12.19 -11.69
CA TYR A 164 21.01 12.99 -12.83
C TYR A 164 22.20 13.62 -13.58
N ALA A 165 23.19 14.11 -12.83
CA ALA A 165 24.38 14.75 -13.39
C ALA A 165 25.43 13.75 -13.93
N ASN A 166 25.37 12.48 -13.53
CA ASN A 166 26.41 11.48 -13.80
C ASN A 166 25.87 10.18 -14.39
N GLN A 167 24.94 10.28 -15.34
CA GLN A 167 24.28 9.11 -15.91
C GLN A 167 25.21 8.16 -16.69
N ASP A 168 26.38 8.61 -17.11
CA ASP A 168 27.39 7.81 -17.80
C ASP A 168 28.43 7.19 -16.85
N LEU A 169 28.27 7.41 -15.54
CA LEU A 169 29.12 6.80 -14.53
C LEU A 169 28.61 5.39 -14.21
N ASN A 170 29.52 4.41 -14.24
CA ASN A 170 29.22 3.07 -13.75
C ASN A 170 29.04 3.10 -12.24
N PHE A 171 27.79 3.05 -11.81
CA PHE A 171 27.42 3.21 -10.40
C PHE A 171 27.92 2.04 -9.55
N ALA A 172 27.81 0.81 -10.06
CA ALA A 172 28.21 -0.41 -9.35
C ALA A 172 29.71 -0.43 -9.06
N GLN A 173 30.54 0.01 -10.02
CA GLN A 173 32.00 0.04 -9.88
C GLN A 173 32.50 1.21 -9.02
N ASN A 174 31.71 2.27 -8.85
CA ASN A 174 32.10 3.50 -8.17
C ASN A 174 31.36 3.74 -6.84
N LEU A 175 30.67 2.76 -6.29
CA LEU A 175 29.88 2.90 -5.06
C LEU A 175 30.64 3.54 -3.90
N ASP A 176 31.90 3.11 -3.67
CA ASP A 176 32.75 3.67 -2.60
C ASP A 176 33.05 5.15 -2.80
N LYS A 177 33.39 5.50 -4.02
CA LYS A 177 33.73 6.86 -4.41
C LYS A 177 32.54 7.80 -4.27
N ILE A 178 31.39 7.34 -4.75
CA ILE A 178 30.12 8.08 -4.69
C ILE A 178 29.67 8.27 -3.25
N ALA A 179 29.65 7.20 -2.45
CA ALA A 179 29.28 7.24 -1.04
C ALA A 179 30.17 8.22 -0.25
N LYS A 180 31.48 8.18 -0.47
CA LYS A 180 32.44 9.10 0.15
C LYS A 180 32.21 10.55 -0.29
N GLN A 181 31.97 10.79 -1.58
CA GLN A 181 31.68 12.14 -2.11
C GLN A 181 30.40 12.74 -1.53
N LEU A 182 29.35 11.91 -1.36
CA LEU A 182 28.06 12.33 -0.82
C LEU A 182 28.01 12.27 0.72
N GLN A 183 29.11 11.87 1.38
CA GLN A 183 29.23 11.74 2.84
C GLN A 183 28.15 10.83 3.45
N ILE A 184 27.82 9.73 2.76
CA ILE A 184 26.87 8.70 3.21
C ILE A 184 27.53 7.33 3.19
N THR A 185 26.90 6.34 3.85
CA THR A 185 27.39 4.96 3.79
C THR A 185 27.03 4.30 2.46
N LYS A 186 27.79 3.28 2.05
CA LYS A 186 27.44 2.45 0.87
C LYS A 186 26.05 1.82 1.01
N THR A 187 25.72 1.38 2.22
CA THR A 187 24.44 0.77 2.51
C THR A 187 23.31 1.77 2.27
N ASP A 188 23.45 3.00 2.78
CA ASP A 188 22.46 4.04 2.56
C ASP A 188 22.34 4.42 1.09
N LEU A 189 23.46 4.54 0.37
CA LEU A 189 23.45 4.83 -1.05
C LEU A 189 22.68 3.75 -1.84
N ASN A 190 22.94 2.47 -1.57
CA ASN A 190 22.21 1.36 -2.20
C ASN A 190 20.72 1.40 -1.88
N ILE A 191 20.35 1.67 -0.62
CA ILE A 191 18.96 1.80 -0.21
C ILE A 191 18.27 2.95 -0.97
N MET A 192 18.94 4.11 -1.08
CA MET A 192 18.39 5.27 -1.79
C MET A 192 18.17 5.00 -3.28
N VAL A 193 19.13 4.32 -3.93
CA VAL A 193 18.99 3.90 -5.33
C VAL A 193 17.82 2.91 -5.48
N GLN A 194 17.69 1.95 -4.57
CA GLN A 194 16.58 1.00 -4.58
C GLN A 194 15.22 1.68 -4.43
N VAL A 195 15.11 2.69 -3.55
CA VAL A 195 13.91 3.52 -3.41
C VAL A 195 13.56 4.21 -4.74
N PHE A 196 14.54 4.77 -5.44
CA PHE A 196 14.30 5.43 -6.72
C PHE A 196 13.88 4.45 -7.81
N ILE A 197 14.38 3.20 -7.79
CA ILE A 197 13.95 2.13 -8.71
C ILE A 197 12.50 1.75 -8.42
N GLU A 198 12.14 1.53 -7.15
CA GLU A 198 10.77 1.20 -6.74
C GLU A 198 9.75 2.29 -7.15
N LEU A 199 10.15 3.55 -7.04
CA LEU A 199 9.29 4.68 -7.41
C LEU A 199 9.26 4.94 -8.93
N GLY A 200 10.15 4.30 -9.69
CA GLY A 200 10.26 4.51 -11.13
C GLY A 200 10.96 5.81 -11.51
N PHE A 201 11.81 6.37 -10.64
CA PHE A 201 12.60 7.57 -10.92
C PHE A 201 13.87 7.26 -11.69
N VAL A 202 14.43 6.09 -11.46
CA VAL A 202 15.62 5.60 -12.15
C VAL A 202 15.44 4.12 -12.53
N HIS A 203 16.24 3.67 -13.48
CA HIS A 203 16.39 2.26 -13.84
C HIS A 203 17.86 1.88 -13.97
N VAL A 204 18.17 0.62 -13.78
CA VAL A 204 19.53 0.08 -13.97
C VAL A 204 19.61 -0.50 -15.38
N VAL A 205 20.65 -0.11 -16.10
CA VAL A 205 20.98 -0.69 -17.40
C VAL A 205 22.21 -1.61 -17.28
N ASP A 206 22.43 -2.43 -18.29
CA ASP A 206 23.53 -3.40 -18.33
C ASP A 206 24.89 -2.77 -17.97
N GLY A 207 25.67 -3.52 -17.18
CA GLY A 207 26.98 -3.07 -16.70
C GLY A 207 26.96 -2.25 -15.41
N GLY A 208 25.77 -2.01 -14.79
CA GLY A 208 25.65 -1.33 -13.50
C GLY A 208 25.57 0.20 -13.57
N PHE A 209 25.10 0.73 -14.69
CA PHE A 209 24.77 2.14 -14.84
C PHE A 209 23.37 2.42 -14.33
N VAL A 210 23.19 3.57 -13.65
CA VAL A 210 21.88 4.04 -13.17
C VAL A 210 21.46 5.23 -14.01
N LYS A 211 20.33 5.09 -14.73
CA LYS A 211 19.79 6.11 -15.62
C LYS A 211 18.50 6.69 -15.05
N VAL A 212 18.31 8.00 -15.20
CA VAL A 212 17.06 8.67 -14.82
C VAL A 212 15.97 8.35 -15.85
N VAL A 213 14.76 8.08 -15.37
CA VAL A 213 13.58 7.88 -16.23
C VAL A 213 13.07 9.24 -16.69
N PRO A 214 13.05 9.53 -18.00
CA PRO A 214 12.47 10.76 -18.51
C PRO A 214 10.98 10.86 -18.15
N ASN A 215 10.53 12.02 -17.71
CA ASN A 215 9.14 12.24 -17.28
C ASN A 215 8.66 11.26 -16.20
N ALA A 216 9.55 10.92 -15.26
CA ALA A 216 9.19 10.05 -14.14
C ALA A 216 7.95 10.59 -13.40
N PRO A 217 7.05 9.71 -12.92
CA PRO A 217 5.86 10.14 -12.21
C PRO A 217 6.23 10.86 -10.91
N GLN A 218 5.50 11.92 -10.57
CA GLN A 218 5.66 12.56 -9.27
C GLN A 218 5.08 11.67 -8.18
N LYS A 219 5.95 11.04 -7.40
CA LYS A 219 5.60 10.17 -6.28
C LYS A 219 6.32 10.62 -5.01
N ALA A 220 5.64 10.53 -3.87
CA ALA A 220 6.27 10.75 -2.57
C ALA A 220 7.23 9.58 -2.23
N LEU A 221 8.34 9.87 -1.55
CA LEU A 221 9.28 8.84 -1.08
C LEU A 221 8.59 7.80 -0.19
N THR A 222 7.59 8.21 0.56
CA THR A 222 6.78 7.35 1.44
C THR A 222 5.96 6.27 0.71
N MET A 223 5.87 6.34 -0.62
CA MET A 223 5.28 5.27 -1.43
C MET A 223 6.23 4.08 -1.66
N SER A 224 7.50 4.20 -1.30
CA SER A 224 8.48 3.12 -1.37
C SER A 224 8.50 2.32 -0.06
N THR A 225 8.34 1.01 -0.16
CA THR A 225 8.48 0.10 0.98
C THR A 225 9.89 0.12 1.57
N THR A 226 10.90 0.25 0.70
CA THR A 226 12.30 0.35 1.11
C THR A 226 12.58 1.64 1.86
N TYR A 227 11.97 2.77 1.45
CA TYR A 227 12.09 4.04 2.17
C TYR A 227 11.48 3.97 3.58
N LEU A 228 10.31 3.37 3.72
CA LEU A 228 9.67 3.18 5.02
C LEU A 228 10.52 2.32 5.96
N LYS A 229 11.10 1.24 5.45
CA LYS A 229 12.06 0.40 6.21
C LYS A 229 13.33 1.16 6.61
N PHE A 230 13.83 2.01 5.73
CA PHE A 230 14.99 2.86 6.01
C PHE A 230 14.73 3.82 7.16
N LEU A 231 13.55 4.46 7.19
CA LEU A 231 13.14 5.35 8.29
C LEU A 231 12.96 4.61 9.61
N ALA A 232 12.44 3.38 9.59
CA ALA A 232 12.20 2.56 10.78
C ALA A 232 13.48 2.13 11.52
N ASN A 233 14.57 2.00 10.79
CA ASN A 233 15.85 1.53 11.32
C ASN A 233 16.78 2.67 11.76
N ARG A 234 16.27 3.89 11.86
CA ARG A 234 17.00 5.09 12.28
C ARG A 234 16.26 5.88 13.36
#